data_3d6c6e07ef73386f5bbbea415235bbea
#
_entry.id   3d6c6e07ef73386f5bbbea415235bbea
#
_cell.length_a   1.000
_cell.length_b   1.000
_cell.length_c   1.000
_cell.angle_alpha   90.00
_cell.angle_beta   90.00
_cell.angle_gamma   90.00
#
_symmetry.space_group_name_H-M   'P 1'
#
loop_
_entity.id
_entity.type
_entity.pdbx_description
1 polymer ?
#
loop_
_entity_poly.entity_id
_entity_poly.type
_entity_poly.pdbx_seq_one_letter_code
_entity_poly.pdbx_strand_id
1 'polypeptide(L)'
;RMSDLKGKKIGISKSLNQIKNDWWRIQEHQGIELMLRMNGMTMNDIQLVEFPYADDWYNLPEMLTPIENPSEWQLKRDHKHDLAFRPLETALEKGVIDAMYSQSKVLSVLTEATGKFAIIEDLSKYPDWRLQVANIPAAITCSDVMAEQHPELAVAFLKGMIRVGRWSNENKRAAAGILDRQTFYLDVEDTYE
;
A
#
# COMPACT_ATOMS: atom_id res chain seq x y z
N ARG A 1 -5.46 10.60 -18.20
CA ARG A 1 -5.02 9.41 -18.95
C ARG A 1 -3.52 9.23 -18.75
N MET A 2 -3.02 8.00 -18.87
CA MET A 2 -1.58 7.74 -18.74
C MET A 2 -0.73 8.55 -19.73
N SER A 3 -1.22 8.73 -20.96
CA SER A 3 -0.55 9.57 -21.99
C SER A 3 -0.32 11.03 -21.55
N ASP A 4 -1.12 11.53 -20.63
CA ASP A 4 -1.05 12.92 -20.18
C ASP A 4 0.11 13.13 -19.18
N LEU A 5 0.75 12.04 -18.74
CA LEU A 5 1.95 12.08 -17.89
C LEU A 5 3.24 12.40 -18.65
N LYS A 6 3.20 12.48 -19.97
CA LYS A 6 4.39 12.79 -20.78
C LYS A 6 4.95 14.17 -20.41
N GLY A 7 6.23 14.20 -20.02
CA GLY A 7 6.92 15.40 -19.53
C GLY A 7 6.54 15.85 -18.11
N LYS A 8 5.68 15.10 -17.42
CA LYS A 8 5.18 15.42 -16.09
C LYS A 8 6.12 14.96 -14.98
N LYS A 9 6.00 15.62 -13.82
CA LYS A 9 6.76 15.30 -12.61
C LYS A 9 6.05 14.20 -11.82
N ILE A 10 6.72 13.08 -11.68
CA ILE A 10 6.23 11.94 -10.90
C ILE A 10 7.05 11.80 -9.64
N GLY A 11 6.39 11.82 -8.48
CA GLY A 11 7.06 11.69 -7.19
C GLY A 11 7.49 10.25 -6.92
N ILE A 12 8.67 10.12 -6.32
CA ILE A 12 9.19 8.84 -5.84
C ILE A 12 9.86 9.04 -4.48
N SER A 13 9.65 8.11 -3.57
CA SER A 13 10.25 8.13 -2.24
C SER A 13 11.75 7.86 -2.30
N LYS A 14 12.48 8.38 -1.32
CA LYS A 14 13.89 8.09 -1.11
C LYS A 14 14.17 7.93 0.39
N SER A 15 14.48 6.70 0.81
CA SER A 15 14.87 6.45 2.17
C SER A 15 16.19 7.12 2.52
N LEU A 16 16.26 7.76 3.68
CA LEU A 16 17.49 8.33 4.22
C LEU A 16 18.34 7.30 4.98
N ASN A 17 17.72 6.26 5.50
CA ASN A 17 18.35 5.29 6.39
C ASN A 17 18.57 3.92 5.74
N GLN A 18 17.74 3.54 4.77
CA GLN A 18 17.78 2.24 4.10
C GLN A 18 18.70 2.26 2.86
N ILE A 19 20.00 2.26 3.09
CA ILE A 19 20.99 2.36 1.99
C ILE A 19 21.00 1.11 1.11
N LYS A 20 20.74 -0.07 1.70
CA LYS A 20 20.83 -1.36 0.98
C LYS A 20 19.54 -1.75 0.27
N ASN A 21 18.41 -1.37 0.81
CA ASN A 21 17.10 -1.78 0.30
C ASN A 21 16.07 -0.69 0.57
N ASP A 22 16.01 0.28 -0.31
CA ASP A 22 14.97 1.31 -0.28
C ASP A 22 13.66 0.70 -0.80
N TRP A 23 12.95 0.07 0.10
CA TRP A 23 11.75 -0.70 -0.13
C TRP A 23 10.64 0.10 -0.85
N TRP A 24 10.35 1.31 -0.37
CA TRP A 24 9.31 2.15 -0.95
C TRP A 24 9.68 2.56 -2.37
N ARG A 25 10.91 3.03 -2.55
CA ARG A 25 11.42 3.44 -3.86
C ARG A 25 11.38 2.31 -4.87
N ILE A 26 11.78 1.09 -4.48
CA ILE A 26 11.79 -0.06 -5.38
C ILE A 26 10.37 -0.37 -5.87
N GLN A 27 9.40 -0.37 -4.99
CA GLN A 27 8.00 -0.63 -5.37
C GLN A 27 7.43 0.46 -6.26
N GLU A 28 7.61 1.71 -5.86
CA GLU A 28 7.13 2.85 -6.62
C GLU A 28 7.74 2.86 -8.02
N HIS A 29 9.06 2.66 -8.11
CA HIS A 29 9.76 2.61 -9.39
C HIS A 29 9.23 1.49 -10.29
N GLN A 30 9.09 0.28 -9.77
CA GLN A 30 8.55 -0.86 -10.52
C GLN A 30 7.12 -0.63 -10.95
N GLY A 31 6.28 -0.08 -10.06
CA GLY A 31 4.88 0.23 -10.38
C GLY A 31 4.76 1.29 -11.47
N ILE A 32 5.51 2.37 -11.36
CA ILE A 32 5.56 3.44 -12.36
C ILE A 32 6.03 2.88 -13.71
N GLU A 33 7.15 2.17 -13.74
CA GLU A 33 7.69 1.59 -14.97
C GLU A 33 6.69 0.65 -15.64
N LEU A 34 6.06 -0.22 -14.86
CA LEU A 34 5.07 -1.16 -15.38
C LEU A 34 3.87 -0.45 -16.01
N MET A 35 3.29 0.53 -15.30
CA MET A 35 2.16 1.30 -15.81
C MET A 35 2.51 2.07 -17.09
N LEU A 36 3.69 2.68 -17.14
CA LEU A 36 4.15 3.38 -18.33
C LEU A 36 4.29 2.42 -19.51
N ARG A 37 4.95 1.27 -19.31
CA ARG A 37 5.16 0.26 -20.37
C ARG A 37 3.85 -0.31 -20.90
N MET A 38 2.88 -0.57 -20.04
CA MET A 38 1.54 -1.02 -20.44
C MET A 38 0.83 -0.01 -21.32
N ASN A 39 1.19 1.26 -21.22
CA ASN A 39 0.62 2.36 -22.00
C ASN A 39 1.56 2.87 -23.12
N GLY A 40 2.56 2.08 -23.51
CA GLY A 40 3.49 2.42 -24.60
C GLY A 40 4.46 3.57 -24.28
N MET A 41 4.68 3.83 -23.00
CA MET A 41 5.58 4.86 -22.49
C MET A 41 6.79 4.24 -21.77
N THR A 42 7.79 5.06 -21.50
CA THR A 42 9.02 4.69 -20.80
C THR A 42 9.33 5.68 -19.68
N MET A 43 10.29 5.36 -18.82
CA MET A 43 10.78 6.27 -17.78
C MET A 43 11.36 7.56 -18.35
N ASN A 44 11.83 7.55 -19.61
CA ASN A 44 12.34 8.75 -20.29
C ASN A 44 11.23 9.74 -20.71
N ASP A 45 9.99 9.32 -20.68
CA ASP A 45 8.84 10.17 -21.02
C ASP A 45 8.37 11.02 -19.84
N ILE A 46 8.93 10.82 -18.64
CA ILE A 46 8.54 11.50 -17.41
C ILE A 46 9.74 12.12 -16.69
N GLN A 47 9.48 12.93 -15.68
CA GLN A 47 10.49 13.49 -14.78
C GLN A 47 10.29 12.91 -13.38
N LEU A 48 11.21 12.06 -12.90
CA LEU A 48 11.17 11.58 -11.51
C LEU A 48 11.68 12.65 -10.57
N VAL A 49 10.92 12.88 -9.50
CA VAL A 49 11.26 13.81 -8.42
C VAL A 49 11.36 13.02 -7.11
N GLU A 50 12.55 13.00 -6.53
CA GLU A 50 12.83 12.26 -5.29
C GLU A 50 12.38 13.05 -4.06
N PHE A 51 11.70 12.37 -3.13
CA PHE A 51 11.30 12.90 -1.84
C PHE A 51 11.96 12.09 -0.73
N PRO A 52 12.95 12.68 -0.03
CA PRO A 52 13.59 12.01 1.07
C PRO A 52 12.61 11.87 2.25
N TYR A 53 12.64 10.71 2.90
CA TYR A 53 11.89 10.43 4.12
C TYR A 53 12.78 9.74 5.16
N ALA A 54 12.54 10.05 6.42
CA ALA A 54 13.15 9.34 7.52
C ALA A 54 12.36 8.05 7.77
N ASP A 55 13.08 6.92 7.90
CA ASP A 55 12.47 5.61 8.15
C ASP A 55 12.17 5.38 9.64
N ASP A 56 12.26 6.42 10.44
CA ASP A 56 12.07 6.36 11.89
C ASP A 56 10.70 5.81 12.27
N TRP A 57 9.72 5.98 11.40
CA TRP A 57 8.38 5.48 11.60
C TRP A 57 8.28 3.95 11.67
N TYR A 58 9.25 3.19 11.15
CA TYR A 58 9.34 1.74 11.37
C TYR A 58 9.70 1.38 12.81
N ASN A 59 10.36 2.29 13.51
CA ASN A 59 10.77 2.11 14.89
C ASN A 59 9.78 2.73 15.88
N LEU A 60 8.71 3.34 15.38
CA LEU A 60 7.74 3.97 16.22
C LEU A 60 6.81 2.92 16.84
N PRO A 61 6.29 3.18 18.05
CA PRO A 61 5.25 2.35 18.68
C PRO A 61 3.99 2.14 17.84
N GLU A 62 3.97 2.75 16.68
CA GLU A 62 2.93 2.72 15.67
C GLU A 62 2.60 1.36 15.10
N MET A 63 3.54 0.47 15.16
CA MET A 63 3.32 -0.93 14.80
C MET A 63 2.62 -1.72 15.90
N LEU A 64 2.41 -1.09 17.06
CA LEU A 64 1.69 -1.69 18.16
C LEU A 64 0.22 -1.89 17.82
N THR A 65 -0.33 -2.98 18.30
CA THR A 65 -1.74 -3.29 18.18
C THR A 65 -2.58 -2.40 19.11
N PRO A 66 -3.89 -2.30 18.89
CA PRO A 66 -4.78 -1.60 19.81
C PRO A 66 -4.73 -2.13 21.24
N ILE A 67 -4.35 -3.40 21.42
CA ILE A 67 -4.22 -4.04 22.73
C ILE A 67 -2.96 -3.53 23.46
N GLU A 68 -1.85 -3.36 22.71
CA GLU A 68 -0.58 -2.94 23.28
C GLU A 68 -0.55 -1.44 23.57
N ASN A 69 -1.15 -0.63 22.72
CA ASN A 69 -1.20 0.82 22.92
C ASN A 69 -2.53 1.44 22.41
N PRO A 70 -3.60 1.32 23.19
CA PRO A 70 -4.93 1.81 22.79
C PRO A 70 -4.98 3.33 22.54
N SER A 71 -4.21 4.11 23.28
CA SER A 71 -4.24 5.58 23.18
C SER A 71 -3.61 6.05 21.87
N GLU A 72 -2.44 5.50 21.50
CA GLU A 72 -1.80 5.82 20.22
C GLU A 72 -2.60 5.30 19.03
N TRP A 73 -3.17 4.12 19.16
CA TRP A 73 -4.06 3.57 18.15
C TRP A 73 -5.24 4.51 17.87
N GLN A 74 -5.91 4.99 18.93
CA GLN A 74 -7.03 5.91 18.77
C GLN A 74 -6.60 7.23 18.12
N LEU A 75 -5.46 7.79 18.57
CA LEU A 75 -4.93 9.02 17.99
C LEU A 75 -4.67 8.89 16.49
N LYS A 76 -4.09 7.79 16.04
CA LYS A 76 -3.84 7.52 14.63
C LYS A 76 -5.14 7.35 13.84
N ARG A 77 -6.10 6.68 14.44
CA ARG A 77 -7.41 6.48 13.84
C ARG A 77 -8.14 7.82 13.62
N ASP A 78 -8.05 8.72 14.60
CA ASP A 78 -8.64 10.05 14.52
C ASP A 78 -7.98 10.93 13.44
N HIS A 79 -6.70 10.69 13.14
CA HIS A 79 -5.92 11.42 12.15
C HIS A 79 -5.67 10.63 10.84
N LYS A 80 -6.42 9.57 10.57
CA LYS A 80 -6.23 8.71 9.39
C LYS A 80 -6.27 9.45 8.05
N HIS A 81 -6.99 10.54 7.98
CA HIS A 81 -7.11 11.38 6.78
C HIS A 81 -6.07 12.51 6.72
N ASP A 82 -5.22 12.67 7.72
CA ASP A 82 -4.17 13.67 7.72
C ASP A 82 -2.99 13.20 6.85
N LEU A 83 -2.78 13.88 5.73
CA LEU A 83 -1.72 13.58 4.77
C LEU A 83 -0.41 14.33 5.07
N ALA A 84 -0.36 15.14 6.14
CA ALA A 84 0.76 16.03 6.41
C ALA A 84 2.08 15.32 6.67
N PHE A 85 2.05 14.09 7.17
CA PHE A 85 3.22 13.26 7.42
C PHE A 85 3.66 12.39 6.23
N ARG A 86 2.96 12.47 5.10
CA ARG A 86 3.26 11.68 3.90
C ARG A 86 3.83 12.59 2.82
N PRO A 87 5.14 12.48 2.55
CA PRO A 87 5.83 13.42 1.66
C PRO A 87 5.25 13.49 0.24
N LEU A 88 4.89 12.34 -0.34
CA LEU A 88 4.39 12.28 -1.72
C LEU A 88 2.99 12.85 -1.84
N GLU A 89 2.08 12.47 -0.96
CA GLU A 89 0.70 12.98 -0.94
C GLU A 89 0.68 14.49 -0.70
N THR A 90 1.53 14.95 0.22
CA THR A 90 1.69 16.39 0.48
C THR A 90 2.25 17.13 -0.74
N ALA A 91 3.23 16.56 -1.44
CA ALA A 91 3.79 17.15 -2.64
C ALA A 91 2.77 17.20 -3.79
N LEU A 92 1.96 16.15 -3.93
CA LEU A 92 0.86 16.11 -4.90
C LEU A 92 -0.19 17.18 -4.60
N GLU A 93 -0.61 17.30 -3.34
CA GLU A 93 -1.58 18.30 -2.91
C GLU A 93 -1.10 19.74 -3.16
N LYS A 94 0.18 20.00 -2.95
CA LYS A 94 0.81 21.31 -3.19
C LYS A 94 1.15 21.55 -4.67
N GLY A 95 0.89 20.60 -5.56
CA GLY A 95 1.22 20.73 -6.99
C GLY A 95 2.72 20.74 -7.29
N VAL A 96 3.56 20.25 -6.38
CA VAL A 96 5.01 20.08 -6.59
C VAL A 96 5.30 18.96 -7.59
N ILE A 97 4.45 17.94 -7.56
CA ILE A 97 4.42 16.82 -8.52
C ILE A 97 3.03 16.74 -9.17
N ASP A 98 2.98 16.15 -10.35
CA ASP A 98 1.74 15.97 -11.12
C ASP A 98 1.06 14.63 -10.82
N ALA A 99 1.84 13.62 -10.43
CA ALA A 99 1.33 12.30 -10.07
C ALA A 99 2.31 11.55 -9.13
N MET A 100 1.82 10.48 -8.54
CA MET A 100 2.62 9.54 -7.74
C MET A 100 2.07 8.12 -7.90
N TYR A 101 2.87 7.13 -7.58
CA TYR A 101 2.43 5.76 -7.40
C TYR A 101 1.94 5.56 -5.97
N SER A 102 0.74 5.06 -5.82
CA SER A 102 0.22 4.67 -4.51
C SER A 102 0.32 3.16 -4.35
N GLN A 103 0.96 2.72 -3.30
CA GLN A 103 1.17 1.30 -3.02
C GLN A 103 -0.05 0.63 -2.37
N SER A 104 -0.99 1.42 -1.92
CA SER A 104 -2.17 0.94 -1.21
C SER A 104 -3.42 1.43 -1.91
N LYS A 105 -4.30 0.48 -2.27
CA LYS A 105 -5.62 0.82 -2.81
C LYS A 105 -6.38 1.74 -1.86
N VAL A 106 -6.32 1.46 -0.57
CA VAL A 106 -6.95 2.25 0.49
C VAL A 106 -6.51 3.70 0.44
N LEU A 107 -5.21 3.93 0.39
CA LEU A 107 -4.67 5.29 0.36
C LEU A 107 -5.01 6.01 -0.93
N SER A 108 -5.09 5.29 -2.05
CA SER A 108 -5.55 5.82 -3.32
C SER A 108 -7.01 6.27 -3.23
N VAL A 109 -7.88 5.45 -2.65
CA VAL A 109 -9.30 5.76 -2.46
C VAL A 109 -9.47 6.97 -1.53
N LEU A 110 -8.75 7.00 -0.40
CA LEU A 110 -8.80 8.15 0.51
C LEU A 110 -8.32 9.45 -0.15
N THR A 111 -7.27 9.36 -0.96
CA THR A 111 -6.77 10.52 -1.72
C THR A 111 -7.77 10.98 -2.77
N GLU A 112 -8.40 10.04 -3.49
CA GLU A 112 -9.45 10.33 -4.48
C GLU A 112 -10.70 10.91 -3.82
N ALA A 113 -11.09 10.43 -2.63
CA ALA A 113 -12.24 10.93 -1.88
C ALA A 113 -12.14 12.41 -1.50
N THR A 114 -10.95 13.01 -1.53
CA THR A 114 -10.79 14.47 -1.36
C THR A 114 -11.42 15.27 -2.50
N GLY A 115 -11.74 14.63 -3.63
CA GLY A 115 -12.25 15.28 -4.85
C GLY A 115 -11.21 16.11 -5.61
N LYS A 116 -9.96 16.14 -5.15
CA LYS A 116 -8.87 16.91 -5.79
C LYS A 116 -8.05 16.05 -6.76
N PHE A 117 -8.09 14.73 -6.62
CA PHE A 117 -7.25 13.79 -7.34
C PHE A 117 -8.11 12.69 -7.96
N ALA A 118 -7.56 12.01 -8.96
CA ALA A 118 -8.19 10.87 -9.60
C ALA A 118 -7.17 9.75 -9.82
N ILE A 119 -7.61 8.51 -9.66
CA ILE A 119 -6.84 7.33 -10.04
C ILE A 119 -6.83 7.24 -11.57
N ILE A 120 -5.67 7.37 -12.18
CA ILE A 120 -5.51 7.35 -13.65
C ILE A 120 -5.18 5.98 -14.20
N GLU A 121 -4.63 5.10 -13.36
CA GLU A 121 -4.33 3.69 -13.69
C GLU A 121 -4.40 2.85 -12.41
N ASP A 122 -4.96 1.66 -12.52
CA ASP A 122 -5.14 0.75 -11.38
C ASP A 122 -4.79 -0.70 -11.80
N LEU A 123 -3.62 -1.15 -11.38
CA LEU A 123 -3.12 -2.49 -11.68
C LEU A 123 -4.01 -3.60 -11.11
N SER A 124 -4.76 -3.34 -10.05
CA SER A 124 -5.65 -4.32 -9.42
C SER A 124 -6.85 -4.71 -10.29
N LYS A 125 -7.20 -3.88 -11.28
CA LYS A 125 -8.30 -4.13 -12.21
C LYS A 125 -7.96 -5.10 -13.35
N TYR A 126 -6.68 -5.39 -13.53
CA TYR A 126 -6.25 -6.32 -14.55
C TYR A 126 -6.36 -7.77 -14.05
N PRO A 127 -6.86 -8.69 -14.88
CA PRO A 127 -7.01 -10.10 -14.48
C PRO A 127 -5.67 -10.84 -14.39
N ASP A 128 -4.61 -10.28 -14.94
CA ASP A 128 -3.28 -10.89 -14.93
C ASP A 128 -2.61 -10.68 -13.56
N TRP A 129 -2.57 -11.74 -12.75
CA TRP A 129 -1.95 -11.70 -11.42
C TRP A 129 -0.47 -11.30 -11.44
N ARG A 130 0.24 -11.47 -12.56
CA ARG A 130 1.65 -11.07 -12.70
C ARG A 130 1.83 -9.56 -12.58
N LEU A 131 0.81 -8.77 -12.86
CA LEU A 131 0.83 -7.32 -12.67
C LEU A 131 0.81 -6.92 -11.19
N GLN A 132 0.38 -7.82 -10.32
CA GLN A 132 0.40 -7.60 -8.86
C GLN A 132 1.81 -7.65 -8.27
N VAL A 133 2.82 -8.07 -9.03
CA VAL A 133 4.22 -8.12 -8.58
C VAL A 133 4.78 -6.73 -8.29
N ALA A 134 4.24 -5.69 -8.91
CA ALA A 134 4.57 -4.31 -8.54
C ALA A 134 4.11 -3.93 -7.12
N ASN A 135 3.13 -4.69 -6.61
CA ASN A 135 2.68 -4.66 -5.22
C ASN A 135 3.19 -5.95 -4.56
N ILE A 136 4.24 -5.92 -3.86
CA ILE A 136 4.90 -7.00 -3.14
C ILE A 136 4.00 -8.22 -2.91
N PRO A 137 4.29 -9.36 -3.48
CA PRO A 137 3.58 -10.57 -3.17
C PRO A 137 3.84 -10.91 -1.69
N ALA A 138 2.81 -10.79 -0.86
CA ALA A 138 2.87 -11.28 0.49
C ALA A 138 2.98 -12.80 0.46
N ALA A 139 4.03 -13.34 1.04
CA ALA A 139 4.23 -14.76 1.17
C ALA A 139 4.07 -15.18 2.63
N ILE A 140 3.44 -16.32 2.85
CA ILE A 140 3.44 -16.96 4.17
C ILE A 140 4.69 -17.83 4.25
N THR A 141 5.57 -17.52 5.18
CA THR A 141 6.80 -18.25 5.42
C THR A 141 6.76 -18.96 6.78
N CYS A 142 7.41 -20.10 6.88
CA CYS A 142 7.67 -20.75 8.14
C CYS A 142 9.14 -21.19 8.22
N SER A 143 9.62 -21.51 9.41
CA SER A 143 10.97 -22.07 9.56
C SER A 143 11.04 -23.48 8.96
N ASP A 144 12.24 -23.89 8.54
CA ASP A 144 12.50 -25.26 8.06
C ASP A 144 12.10 -26.29 9.12
N VAL A 145 12.40 -26.02 10.39
CA VAL A 145 12.00 -26.88 11.53
C VAL A 145 10.48 -27.07 11.56
N MET A 146 9.70 -26.00 11.38
CA MET A 146 8.24 -26.10 11.33
C MET A 146 7.79 -26.93 10.12
N ALA A 147 8.39 -26.70 8.95
CA ALA A 147 8.02 -27.37 7.72
C ALA A 147 8.37 -28.88 7.76
N GLU A 148 9.49 -29.25 8.35
CA GLU A 148 10.01 -30.63 8.38
C GLU A 148 9.45 -31.43 9.54
N GLN A 149 9.38 -30.86 10.75
CA GLN A 149 9.02 -31.57 11.97
C GLN A 149 7.52 -31.46 12.31
N HIS A 150 6.85 -30.40 11.83
CA HIS A 150 5.45 -30.13 12.13
C HIS A 150 4.64 -29.72 10.89
N PRO A 151 4.74 -30.47 9.77
CA PRO A 151 4.04 -30.10 8.52
C PRO A 151 2.51 -30.03 8.71
N GLU A 152 1.96 -30.77 9.65
CA GLU A 152 0.53 -30.74 9.97
C GLU A 152 0.08 -29.37 10.48
N LEU A 153 0.94 -28.65 11.23
CA LEU A 153 0.65 -27.30 11.73
C LEU A 153 0.67 -26.29 10.59
N ALA A 154 1.64 -26.35 9.70
CA ALA A 154 1.71 -25.50 8.50
C ALA A 154 0.47 -25.71 7.61
N VAL A 155 0.07 -26.96 7.38
CA VAL A 155 -1.13 -27.30 6.61
C VAL A 155 -2.40 -26.82 7.32
N ALA A 156 -2.50 -26.97 8.64
CA ALA A 156 -3.64 -26.49 9.42
C ALA A 156 -3.78 -24.96 9.33
N PHE A 157 -2.66 -24.23 9.43
CA PHE A 157 -2.63 -22.79 9.27
C PHE A 157 -3.11 -22.35 7.88
N LEU A 158 -2.57 -22.95 6.80
CA LEU A 158 -2.98 -22.64 5.43
C LEU A 158 -4.46 -22.93 5.19
N LYS A 159 -4.98 -24.04 5.72
CA LYS A 159 -6.41 -24.35 5.68
C LYS A 159 -7.24 -23.28 6.40
N GLY A 160 -6.75 -22.79 7.54
CA GLY A 160 -7.36 -21.66 8.25
C GLY A 160 -7.45 -20.41 7.40
N MET A 161 -6.34 -20.01 6.79
CA MET A 161 -6.26 -18.84 5.90
C MET A 161 -7.24 -18.94 4.71
N ILE A 162 -7.29 -20.12 4.06
CA ILE A 162 -8.23 -20.36 2.95
C ILE A 162 -9.68 -20.25 3.42
N ARG A 163 -10.00 -20.78 4.60
CA ARG A 163 -11.35 -20.66 5.17
C ARG A 163 -11.72 -19.22 5.48
N VAL A 164 -10.79 -18.46 6.06
CA VAL A 164 -10.99 -17.03 6.35
C VAL A 164 -11.22 -16.26 5.05
N GLY A 165 -10.41 -16.49 4.00
CA GLY A 165 -10.57 -15.83 2.72
C GLY A 165 -11.95 -16.12 2.09
N ARG A 166 -12.41 -17.38 2.13
CA ARG A 166 -13.75 -17.76 1.64
C ARG A 166 -14.85 -17.09 2.45
N TRP A 167 -14.74 -17.16 3.77
CA TRP A 167 -15.72 -16.54 4.67
C TRP A 167 -15.79 -15.01 4.44
N SER A 168 -14.64 -14.34 4.28
CA SER A 168 -14.60 -12.89 4.02
C SER A 168 -15.31 -12.52 2.71
N ASN A 169 -15.12 -13.32 1.66
CA ASN A 169 -15.80 -13.10 0.38
C ASN A 169 -17.32 -13.27 0.48
N GLU A 170 -17.79 -14.20 1.32
CA GLU A 170 -19.20 -14.47 1.55
C GLU A 170 -19.83 -13.47 2.54
N ASN A 171 -19.03 -12.87 3.42
CA ASN A 171 -19.46 -12.01 4.53
C ASN A 171 -18.74 -10.67 4.54
N LYS A 172 -18.65 -10.00 3.39
CA LYS A 172 -17.83 -8.80 3.19
C LYS A 172 -18.02 -7.73 4.27
N ARG A 173 -19.27 -7.36 4.60
CA ARG A 173 -19.53 -6.32 5.60
C ARG A 173 -19.08 -6.73 7.01
N ALA A 174 -19.25 -7.99 7.38
CA ALA A 174 -18.76 -8.49 8.67
C ALA A 174 -17.23 -8.53 8.70
N ALA A 175 -16.58 -8.92 7.60
CA ALA A 175 -15.15 -8.89 7.44
C ALA A 175 -14.60 -7.45 7.52
N ALA A 176 -15.23 -6.50 6.85
CA ALA A 176 -14.90 -5.08 6.93
C ALA A 176 -14.95 -4.57 8.37
N GLY A 177 -16.00 -4.91 9.13
CA GLY A 177 -16.12 -4.55 10.54
C GLY A 177 -15.07 -5.18 11.46
N ILE A 178 -14.50 -6.33 11.09
CA ILE A 178 -13.36 -6.92 11.81
C ILE A 178 -12.07 -6.14 11.46
N LEU A 179 -11.84 -5.88 10.19
CA LEU A 179 -10.67 -5.14 9.73
C LEU A 179 -10.66 -3.71 10.28
N ASP A 180 -11.79 -3.03 10.29
CA ASP A 180 -11.95 -1.71 10.89
C ASP A 180 -11.42 -1.65 12.33
N ARG A 181 -11.72 -2.66 13.14
CA ARG A 181 -11.21 -2.73 14.53
C ARG A 181 -9.71 -3.03 14.64
N GLN A 182 -9.09 -3.53 13.58
CA GLN A 182 -7.69 -3.95 13.57
C GLN A 182 -6.79 -3.01 12.75
N THR A 183 -7.37 -2.05 12.05
CA THR A 183 -6.63 -1.07 11.25
C THR A 183 -6.96 0.36 11.69
N PHE A 184 -6.00 1.25 11.58
CA PHE A 184 -6.22 2.68 11.86
C PHE A 184 -6.43 3.51 10.58
N TYR A 185 -6.38 2.86 9.41
CA TYR A 185 -6.52 3.55 8.12
C TYR A 185 -7.96 3.65 7.66
N LEU A 186 -8.81 2.73 8.06
CA LEU A 186 -10.11 2.48 7.45
C LEU A 186 -11.22 2.51 8.48
N ASP A 187 -12.38 2.94 8.07
CA ASP A 187 -13.64 2.59 8.71
C ASP A 187 -14.33 1.44 7.95
N VAL A 188 -15.49 1.04 8.44
CA VAL A 188 -16.23 -0.10 7.86
C VAL A 188 -16.59 0.17 6.40
N GLU A 189 -16.98 1.38 6.06
CA GLU A 189 -17.41 1.72 4.70
C GLU A 189 -16.21 1.74 3.75
N ASP A 190 -15.09 2.36 4.14
CA ASP A 190 -13.84 2.36 3.37
C ASP A 190 -13.32 0.93 3.12
N THR A 191 -13.51 0.03 4.08
CA THR A 191 -13.04 -1.36 3.98
C THR A 191 -13.97 -2.23 3.12
N TYR A 192 -15.26 -1.87 3.08
CA TYR A 192 -16.27 -2.65 2.37
C TYR A 192 -16.21 -2.48 0.86
N GLU A 193 -15.86 -1.29 0.36
CA GLU A 193 -15.73 -0.97 -1.06
C GLU A 193 -14.44 -1.54 -1.67
#